data_3b8636ae9db0427e8de164f2dee73e39
#
_entry.id   3b8636ae9db0427e8de164f2dee73e39
#
_cell.length_a   1.000
_cell.length_b   1.000
_cell.length_c   1.000
_cell.angle_alpha   90.00
_cell.angle_beta   90.00
_cell.angle_gamma   90.00
#
_symmetry.space_group_name_H-M   'P 1'
#
loop_
_entity.id
_entity.type
_entity.pdbx_description
1 polymer ?
#
loop_
_entity_poly.entity_id
_entity_poly.type
_entity_poly.pdbx_seq_one_letter_code
_entity_poly.pdbx_strand_id
1 'polypeptide(L)'
;MCLTATTIGNSIFTADVMPESIKMTTFTNLKVHQPVNLERAMLANGRFGGHIVAGHVDGTGRIINREQTDNAIIFTIETPKSVMDYVIYKGSITIDGISLTIMRRTESSFSVSIIPHTLSETILGFTHIGTEVNLETDIAGRYIRHFMNLGSEPTEEKPKKSMQSLLVENGFI
;
A
#
# COMPACT_ATOMS: atom_id res chain seq x y z
N MET A 1 7.18 1.37 3.55
CA MET A 1 7.61 1.85 2.22
C MET A 1 9.05 1.44 1.93
N CYS A 2 9.43 1.34 0.65
CA CYS A 2 10.80 1.02 0.24
C CYS A 2 11.73 2.22 0.46
N LEU A 3 12.88 1.96 1.09
CA LEU A 3 13.93 2.97 1.34
C LEU A 3 15.30 2.37 1.03
N THR A 4 16.19 3.19 0.49
CA THR A 4 17.59 2.84 0.33
C THR A 4 18.40 3.48 1.43
N ALA A 5 19.09 2.67 2.25
CA ALA A 5 20.00 3.20 3.26
C ALA A 5 21.20 3.89 2.58
N THR A 6 21.43 5.14 2.93
CA THR A 6 22.56 5.94 2.41
C THR A 6 23.80 5.80 3.28
N THR A 7 23.61 5.62 4.59
CA THR A 7 24.68 5.28 5.53
C THR A 7 24.21 4.21 6.50
N ILE A 8 25.11 3.33 6.93
CA ILE A 8 24.83 2.27 7.89
C ILE A 8 25.89 2.29 8.98
N GLY A 9 25.44 2.42 10.23
CA GLY A 9 26.27 2.30 11.43
C GLY A 9 25.90 1.06 12.26
N ASN A 10 26.44 0.94 13.46
CA ASN A 10 26.21 -0.25 14.30
C ASN A 10 24.75 -0.46 14.72
N SER A 11 24.00 0.60 14.94
CA SER A 11 22.58 0.56 15.38
C SER A 11 21.74 1.67 14.76
N ILE A 12 22.21 2.27 13.69
CA ILE A 12 21.57 3.39 13.02
C ILE A 12 21.81 3.31 11.51
N PHE A 13 20.86 3.75 10.74
CA PHE A 13 21.04 4.04 9.32
C PHE A 13 20.36 5.36 8.96
N THR A 14 20.75 5.95 7.85
CA THR A 14 20.07 7.09 7.24
C THR A 14 19.53 6.69 5.89
N ALA A 15 18.45 7.33 5.48
CA ALA A 15 17.84 7.15 4.17
C ALA A 15 17.26 8.48 3.69
N ASP A 16 17.39 8.77 2.40
CA ASP A 16 16.71 9.88 1.77
C ASP A 16 15.29 9.50 1.39
N VAL A 17 14.35 10.40 1.64
CA VAL A 17 12.92 10.16 1.37
C VAL A 17 12.42 11.14 0.33
N MET A 18 11.86 10.63 -0.76
CA MET A 18 11.28 11.46 -1.82
C MET A 18 10.02 12.19 -1.33
N PRO A 19 9.76 13.42 -1.80
CA PRO A 19 8.56 14.18 -1.44
C PRO A 19 7.26 13.41 -1.72
N GLU A 20 7.20 12.65 -2.79
CA GLU A 20 6.03 11.82 -3.13
C GLU A 20 5.79 10.72 -2.09
N SER A 21 6.86 10.07 -1.62
CA SER A 21 6.76 9.05 -0.56
C SER A 21 6.23 9.64 0.75
N ILE A 22 6.58 10.89 1.07
CA ILE A 22 6.04 11.59 2.25
C ILE A 22 4.53 11.82 2.09
N LYS A 23 4.08 12.26 0.92
CA LYS A 23 2.67 12.55 0.64
C LYS A 23 1.76 11.31 0.67
N MET A 24 2.27 10.19 0.16
CA MET A 24 1.51 8.95 0.02
C MET A 24 1.49 8.09 1.28
N THR A 25 2.20 8.50 2.32
CA THR A 25 2.38 7.69 3.53
C THR A 25 2.10 8.49 4.81
N THR A 26 2.05 7.79 5.93
CA THR A 26 1.93 8.40 7.27
C THR A 26 3.18 9.17 7.70
N PHE A 27 4.23 9.25 6.87
CA PHE A 27 5.49 9.95 7.17
C PHE A 27 5.31 11.43 7.46
N THR A 28 4.31 12.08 6.86
CA THR A 28 3.97 13.50 7.14
C THR A 28 3.74 13.75 8.63
N ASN A 29 3.24 12.75 9.35
CA ASN A 29 2.89 12.84 10.77
C ASN A 29 3.92 12.16 11.69
N LEU A 30 5.03 11.65 11.13
CA LEU A 30 6.04 10.91 11.88
C LEU A 30 6.75 11.84 12.88
N LYS A 31 6.85 11.37 14.13
CA LYS A 31 7.52 12.11 15.21
C LYS A 31 8.88 11.51 15.52
N VAL A 32 9.78 12.34 16.03
CA VAL A 32 11.07 11.87 16.55
C VAL A 32 10.84 10.83 17.65
N HIS A 33 11.61 9.75 17.64
CA HIS A 33 11.49 8.56 18.52
C HIS A 33 10.22 7.73 18.34
N GLN A 34 9.42 7.97 17.31
CA GLN A 34 8.28 7.10 17.00
C GLN A 34 8.80 5.75 16.47
N PRO A 35 8.34 4.61 17.03
CA PRO A 35 8.73 3.30 16.53
C PRO A 35 8.15 3.05 15.13
N VAL A 36 8.91 2.30 14.32
CA VAL A 36 8.52 1.87 12.98
C VAL A 36 8.87 0.39 12.79
N ASN A 37 8.15 -0.30 11.93
CA ASN A 37 8.55 -1.64 11.49
C ASN A 37 9.70 -1.52 10.49
N LEU A 38 10.71 -2.39 10.64
CA LEU A 38 11.83 -2.49 9.71
C LEU A 38 11.93 -3.93 9.19
N GLU A 39 11.97 -4.07 7.88
CA GLU A 39 12.19 -5.33 7.22
C GLU A 39 13.22 -5.14 6.10
N ARG A 40 14.13 -6.11 5.95
CA ARG A 40 15.11 -6.09 4.85
C ARG A 40 14.42 -6.46 3.55
N ALA A 41 14.92 -5.91 2.44
CA ALA A 41 14.45 -6.29 1.11
C ALA A 41 14.51 -7.81 0.92
N MET A 42 13.47 -8.36 0.26
CA MET A 42 13.37 -9.78 -0.03
C MET A 42 14.53 -10.24 -0.92
N LEU A 43 15.11 -11.37 -0.58
CA LEU A 43 16.12 -12.03 -1.43
C LEU A 43 15.42 -12.79 -2.57
N ALA A 44 15.93 -12.66 -3.80
CA ALA A 44 15.38 -13.36 -4.97
C ALA A 44 15.40 -14.89 -4.83
N ASN A 45 16.35 -15.44 -4.07
CA ASN A 45 16.50 -16.86 -3.76
C ASN A 45 16.07 -17.20 -2.31
N GLY A 46 15.39 -16.29 -1.62
CA GLY A 46 14.94 -16.46 -0.25
C GLY A 46 13.55 -17.09 -0.15
N ARG A 47 13.09 -17.30 1.09
CA ARG A 47 11.71 -17.68 1.38
C ARG A 47 10.87 -16.42 1.51
N PHE A 48 9.63 -16.48 1.03
CA PHE A 48 8.66 -15.42 1.27
C PHE A 48 8.01 -15.64 2.65
N GLY A 49 8.09 -14.63 3.52
CA GLY A 49 7.41 -14.64 4.81
C GLY A 49 5.90 -14.34 4.71
N GLY A 50 5.44 -13.93 3.51
CA GLY A 50 4.07 -13.58 3.19
C GLY A 50 3.88 -13.52 1.68
N HIS A 51 3.18 -12.50 1.17
CA HIS A 51 3.13 -12.20 -0.26
C HIS A 51 4.32 -11.33 -0.70
N ILE A 52 4.41 -11.02 -1.99
CA ILE A 52 5.45 -10.12 -2.52
C ILE A 52 5.15 -8.69 -2.06
N VAL A 53 5.97 -8.17 -1.16
CA VAL A 53 5.90 -6.81 -0.63
C VAL A 53 7.05 -6.00 -1.24
N ALA A 54 6.71 -4.98 -2.01
CA ALA A 54 7.69 -4.14 -2.72
C ALA A 54 8.04 -2.87 -1.93
N GLY A 55 7.22 -2.51 -0.92
CA GLY A 55 7.31 -1.25 -0.19
C GLY A 55 6.71 -0.08 -0.99
N HIS A 56 5.83 -0.38 -1.94
CA HIS A 56 5.14 0.63 -2.75
C HIS A 56 3.75 0.90 -2.17
N VAL A 57 3.70 1.82 -1.22
CA VAL A 57 2.46 2.21 -0.53
C VAL A 57 1.45 2.79 -1.51
N ASP A 58 0.24 2.22 -1.53
CA ASP A 58 -0.87 2.65 -2.39
C ASP A 58 -1.71 3.76 -1.76
N GLY A 59 -1.60 3.92 -0.45
CA GLY A 59 -2.32 4.92 0.32
C GLY A 59 -2.35 4.59 1.81
N THR A 60 -3.16 5.32 2.55
CA THR A 60 -3.34 5.11 3.99
C THR A 60 -4.74 4.60 4.31
N GLY A 61 -4.86 3.94 5.45
CA GLY A 61 -6.12 3.58 6.06
C GLY A 61 -6.16 4.00 7.51
N ARG A 62 -7.35 4.00 8.11
CA ARG A 62 -7.57 4.34 9.52
C ARG A 62 -8.12 3.13 10.27
N ILE A 63 -7.53 2.78 11.39
CA ILE A 63 -8.07 1.76 12.30
C ILE A 63 -9.36 2.28 12.90
N ILE A 64 -10.50 1.66 12.57
CA ILE A 64 -11.83 2.04 13.05
C ILE A 64 -12.37 1.09 14.13
N ASN A 65 -11.82 -0.11 14.23
CA ASN A 65 -12.15 -1.05 15.30
C ASN A 65 -10.94 -1.91 15.68
N ARG A 66 -10.87 -2.29 16.95
CA ARG A 66 -9.85 -3.20 17.52
C ARG A 66 -10.54 -4.06 18.56
N GLU A 67 -10.72 -5.32 18.26
CA GLU A 67 -11.51 -6.26 19.07
C GLU A 67 -10.67 -7.48 19.44
N GLN A 68 -10.62 -7.81 20.73
CA GLN A 68 -10.00 -9.05 21.22
C GLN A 68 -10.93 -10.24 20.92
N THR A 69 -10.41 -11.26 20.25
CA THR A 69 -11.13 -12.50 19.98
C THR A 69 -10.21 -13.68 20.28
N ASP A 70 -10.52 -14.45 21.31
CA ASP A 70 -9.69 -15.53 21.81
C ASP A 70 -8.22 -15.08 22.01
N ASN A 71 -7.30 -15.70 21.27
CA ASN A 71 -5.87 -15.39 21.31
C ASN A 71 -5.43 -14.37 20.25
N ALA A 72 -6.34 -13.75 19.52
CA ALA A 72 -6.02 -12.80 18.45
C ALA A 72 -6.70 -11.44 18.66
N ILE A 73 -6.20 -10.42 17.98
CA ILE A 73 -6.87 -9.12 17.87
C ILE A 73 -7.30 -8.92 16.43
N ILE A 74 -8.58 -8.60 16.25
CA ILE A 74 -9.14 -8.24 14.95
C ILE A 74 -9.05 -6.73 14.81
N PHE A 75 -8.35 -6.28 13.80
CA PHE A 75 -8.31 -4.89 13.37
C PHE A 75 -9.24 -4.68 12.19
N THR A 76 -10.08 -3.65 12.24
CA THR A 76 -10.85 -3.19 11.08
C THR A 76 -10.31 -1.86 10.62
N ILE A 77 -9.97 -1.78 9.35
CA ILE A 77 -9.34 -0.63 8.72
C ILE A 77 -10.26 -0.07 7.64
N GLU A 78 -10.63 1.20 7.78
CA GLU A 78 -11.28 1.98 6.74
C GLU A 78 -10.24 2.55 5.79
N THR A 79 -10.51 2.51 4.47
CA THR A 79 -9.57 2.98 3.46
C THR A 79 -10.30 3.44 2.20
N PRO A 80 -9.68 4.33 1.40
CA PRO A 80 -10.27 4.80 0.15
C PRO A 80 -10.60 3.68 -0.84
N LYS A 81 -11.57 3.95 -1.70
CA LYS A 81 -12.00 3.02 -2.76
C LYS A 81 -10.84 2.56 -3.65
N SER A 82 -9.86 3.43 -3.93
CA SER A 82 -8.68 3.11 -4.72
C SER A 82 -7.87 1.91 -4.17
N VAL A 83 -7.82 1.76 -2.85
CA VAL A 83 -7.22 0.60 -2.17
C VAL A 83 -8.22 -0.54 -2.09
N MET A 84 -9.50 -0.25 -1.69
CA MET A 84 -10.54 -1.28 -1.55
C MET A 84 -10.81 -2.07 -2.83
N ASP A 85 -10.57 -1.48 -3.97
CA ASP A 85 -10.73 -2.12 -5.29
C ASP A 85 -9.80 -3.32 -5.50
N TYR A 86 -8.71 -3.42 -4.73
CA TYR A 86 -7.75 -4.52 -4.75
C TYR A 86 -7.86 -5.45 -3.53
N VAL A 87 -8.72 -5.10 -2.57
CA VAL A 87 -8.95 -5.89 -1.36
C VAL A 87 -9.92 -7.02 -1.66
N ILE A 88 -9.49 -8.27 -1.49
CA ILE A 88 -10.33 -9.46 -1.68
C ILE A 88 -10.33 -10.34 -0.42
N TYR A 89 -11.44 -11.02 -0.16
CA TYR A 89 -11.54 -11.98 0.94
C TYR A 89 -10.48 -13.09 0.80
N LYS A 90 -9.76 -13.38 1.87
CA LYS A 90 -8.59 -14.29 1.90
C LYS A 90 -7.41 -13.86 1.03
N GLY A 91 -7.44 -12.67 0.45
CA GLY A 91 -6.26 -12.08 -0.19
C GLY A 91 -5.27 -11.54 0.82
N SER A 92 -4.14 -11.06 0.31
CA SER A 92 -3.09 -10.43 1.10
C SER A 92 -3.15 -8.92 1.02
N ILE A 93 -2.74 -8.26 2.08
CA ILE A 93 -2.50 -6.82 2.15
C ILE A 93 -1.32 -6.56 3.09
N THR A 94 -0.57 -5.51 2.81
CA THR A 94 0.49 -5.05 3.71
C THR A 94 -0.02 -3.88 4.53
N ILE A 95 0.11 -3.97 5.86
CA ILE A 95 -0.20 -2.89 6.81
C ILE A 95 1.09 -2.51 7.53
N ASP A 96 1.56 -1.27 7.33
CA ASP A 96 2.85 -0.76 7.85
C ASP A 96 4.03 -1.73 7.64
N GLY A 97 4.10 -2.33 6.45
CA GLY A 97 5.14 -3.29 6.07
C GLY A 97 4.83 -4.75 6.42
N ILE A 98 3.78 -5.05 7.17
CA ILE A 98 3.44 -6.39 7.63
C ILE A 98 2.47 -7.06 6.66
N SER A 99 2.85 -8.21 6.08
CA SER A 99 1.99 -9.03 5.23
C SER A 99 0.90 -9.73 6.04
N LEU A 100 -0.37 -9.47 5.74
CA LEU A 100 -1.51 -9.95 6.48
C LEU A 100 -2.60 -10.49 5.55
N THR A 101 -3.40 -11.44 6.07
CA THR A 101 -4.52 -12.02 5.33
C THR A 101 -5.82 -11.30 5.66
N ILE A 102 -6.58 -10.95 4.63
CA ILE A 102 -7.89 -10.30 4.76
C ILE A 102 -8.92 -11.32 5.22
N MET A 103 -9.51 -11.09 6.39
CA MET A 103 -10.50 -11.95 7.01
C MET A 103 -11.93 -11.58 6.63
N ARG A 104 -12.21 -10.29 6.49
CA ARG A 104 -13.52 -9.73 6.09
C ARG A 104 -13.32 -8.49 5.25
N ARG A 105 -14.32 -8.15 4.43
CA ARG A 105 -14.38 -6.87 3.72
C ARG A 105 -15.80 -6.34 3.63
N THR A 106 -15.93 -5.03 3.58
CA THR A 106 -17.14 -4.27 3.24
C THR A 106 -16.87 -3.42 1.98
N GLU A 107 -17.70 -2.43 1.71
CA GLU A 107 -17.45 -1.47 0.61
C GLU A 107 -16.30 -0.51 0.91
N SER A 108 -16.12 -0.11 2.19
CA SER A 108 -15.14 0.91 2.60
C SER A 108 -14.11 0.44 3.61
N SER A 109 -14.17 -0.80 4.07
CA SER A 109 -13.26 -1.33 5.09
C SER A 109 -12.95 -2.81 4.91
N PHE A 110 -11.87 -3.23 5.53
CA PHE A 110 -11.51 -4.64 5.65
C PHE A 110 -11.02 -4.96 7.06
N SER A 111 -11.00 -6.26 7.42
CA SER A 111 -10.51 -6.72 8.72
C SER A 111 -9.43 -7.77 8.54
N VAL A 112 -8.45 -7.72 9.45
CA VAL A 112 -7.36 -8.70 9.58
C VAL A 112 -7.32 -9.21 11.02
N SER A 113 -6.89 -10.46 11.20
CA SER A 113 -6.72 -11.07 12.53
C SER A 113 -5.23 -11.20 12.84
N ILE A 114 -4.80 -10.62 13.94
CA ILE A 114 -3.40 -10.53 14.34
C ILE A 114 -3.15 -11.43 15.54
N ILE A 115 -2.21 -12.38 15.39
CA ILE A 115 -1.80 -13.29 16.45
C ILE A 115 -0.87 -12.59 17.46
N PRO A 116 -0.76 -13.09 18.71
CA PRO A 116 0.04 -12.46 19.77
C PRO A 116 1.49 -12.21 19.37
N HIS A 117 2.11 -13.15 18.67
CA HIS A 117 3.49 -13.00 18.22
C HIS A 117 3.67 -11.79 17.29
N THR A 118 2.79 -11.60 16.30
CA THR A 118 2.85 -10.44 15.41
C THR A 118 2.63 -9.13 16.17
N LEU A 119 1.76 -9.11 17.17
CA LEU A 119 1.53 -7.93 18.01
C LEU A 119 2.78 -7.57 18.84
N SER A 120 3.50 -8.57 19.38
CA SER A 120 4.71 -8.31 20.19
C SER A 120 5.91 -7.83 19.35
N GLU A 121 6.00 -8.28 18.10
CA GLU A 121 7.16 -8.03 17.24
C GLU A 121 6.99 -6.81 16.32
N THR A 122 5.79 -6.18 16.32
CA THR A 122 5.48 -5.09 15.41
C THR A 122 4.83 -3.90 16.10
N ILE A 123 4.79 -2.75 15.42
CA ILE A 123 4.13 -1.54 15.95
C ILE A 123 2.60 -1.72 16.09
N LEU A 124 2.00 -2.75 15.49
CA LEU A 124 0.56 -3.01 15.63
C LEU A 124 0.14 -3.24 17.09
N GLY A 125 1.04 -3.75 17.94
CA GLY A 125 0.79 -3.87 19.37
C GLY A 125 0.47 -2.55 20.07
N PHE A 126 1.01 -1.44 19.58
CA PHE A 126 0.88 -0.08 20.13
C PHE A 126 -0.19 0.77 19.43
N THR A 127 -0.81 0.26 18.36
CA THR A 127 -1.80 1.04 17.60
C THR A 127 -3.17 1.04 18.28
N HIS A 128 -3.91 2.11 18.10
CA HIS A 128 -5.22 2.35 18.69
C HIS A 128 -6.26 2.68 17.61
N ILE A 129 -7.53 2.66 17.98
CA ILE A 129 -8.60 3.20 17.12
C ILE A 129 -8.29 4.65 16.79
N GLY A 130 -8.39 5.01 15.52
CA GLY A 130 -8.03 6.33 14.99
C GLY A 130 -6.61 6.42 14.43
N THR A 131 -5.72 5.44 14.69
CA THR A 131 -4.37 5.42 14.11
C THR A 131 -4.44 5.25 12.60
N GLU A 132 -3.65 6.05 11.88
CA GLU A 132 -3.43 5.89 10.44
C GLU A 132 -2.30 4.91 10.18
N VAL A 133 -2.48 4.06 9.18
CA VAL A 133 -1.54 3.02 8.77
C VAL A 133 -1.28 3.08 7.26
N ASN A 134 -0.08 2.73 6.84
CA ASN A 134 0.26 2.62 5.42
C ASN A 134 -0.28 1.30 4.86
N LEU A 135 -0.83 1.34 3.65
CA LEU A 135 -1.39 0.18 2.98
C LEU A 135 -0.69 -0.05 1.64
N GLU A 136 -0.31 -1.31 1.38
CA GLU A 136 0.17 -1.76 0.09
C GLU A 136 -0.63 -2.98 -0.32
N THR A 137 -1.27 -2.92 -1.49
CA THR A 137 -2.06 -4.02 -2.05
C THR A 137 -1.16 -5.01 -2.77
N ASP A 138 -1.63 -6.26 -2.92
CA ASP A 138 -0.87 -7.28 -3.62
C ASP A 138 -0.62 -6.87 -5.08
N ILE A 139 0.66 -6.80 -5.44
CA ILE A 139 1.12 -6.39 -6.77
C ILE A 139 0.55 -7.28 -7.88
N ALA A 140 0.35 -8.58 -7.62
CA ALA A 140 -0.24 -9.50 -8.59
C ALA A 140 -1.69 -9.11 -8.91
N GLY A 141 -2.49 -8.75 -7.89
CA GLY A 141 -3.86 -8.27 -8.07
C GLY A 141 -3.94 -7.00 -8.91
N ARG A 142 -2.97 -6.08 -8.73
CA ARG A 142 -2.87 -4.83 -9.50
C ARG A 142 -2.62 -5.09 -10.99
N TYR A 143 -1.67 -5.97 -11.33
CA TYR A 143 -1.40 -6.33 -12.72
C TYR A 143 -2.58 -7.07 -13.35
N ILE A 144 -3.18 -8.03 -12.66
CA ILE A 144 -4.34 -8.76 -13.17
C ILE A 144 -5.48 -7.78 -13.51
N ARG A 145 -5.81 -6.88 -12.58
CA ARG A 145 -6.86 -5.89 -12.82
C ARG A 145 -6.52 -4.95 -13.96
N HIS A 146 -5.27 -4.49 -14.06
CA HIS A 146 -4.83 -3.66 -15.17
C HIS A 146 -5.05 -4.37 -16.51
N PHE A 147 -4.61 -5.61 -16.65
CA PHE A 147 -4.79 -6.36 -17.89
C PHE A 147 -6.26 -6.65 -18.23
N MET A 148 -7.09 -6.88 -17.22
CA MET A 148 -8.53 -7.05 -17.45
C MET A 148 -9.22 -5.77 -17.95
N ASN A 149 -8.70 -4.60 -17.56
CA ASN A 149 -9.25 -3.30 -17.93
C ASN A 149 -8.68 -2.72 -19.22
N LEU A 150 -7.61 -3.29 -19.80
CA LEU A 150 -6.98 -2.80 -21.03
C LEU A 150 -7.94 -2.72 -22.24
N GLY A 151 -9.09 -3.42 -22.20
CA GLY A 151 -10.14 -3.30 -23.21
C GLY A 151 -11.26 -2.32 -22.87
N SER A 152 -11.27 -1.77 -21.65
CA SER A 152 -12.32 -0.90 -21.12
C SER A 152 -11.85 0.50 -20.74
N GLU A 153 -10.54 0.77 -20.74
CA GLU A 153 -10.07 2.15 -20.63
C GLU A 153 -10.52 2.91 -21.87
N PRO A 154 -11.22 4.06 -21.71
CA PRO A 154 -11.39 4.97 -22.83
C PRO A 154 -9.97 5.30 -23.28
N THR A 155 -9.59 4.87 -24.46
CA THR A 155 -8.45 5.45 -25.14
C THR A 155 -8.68 6.95 -25.05
N GLU A 156 -7.78 7.71 -24.40
CA GLU A 156 -7.77 9.15 -24.59
C GLU A 156 -7.75 9.34 -26.12
N GLU A 157 -8.93 9.60 -26.66
CA GLU A 157 -9.00 10.02 -28.06
C GLU A 157 -8.20 11.33 -28.09
N LYS A 158 -6.95 11.22 -28.52
CA LYS A 158 -6.25 12.41 -28.99
C LYS A 158 -7.22 13.08 -29.91
N PRO A 159 -7.60 14.35 -29.69
CA PRO A 159 -8.59 15.03 -30.50
C PRO A 159 -8.23 14.76 -31.96
N LYS A 160 -9.10 14.04 -32.68
CA LYS A 160 -8.88 13.74 -34.10
C LYS A 160 -8.79 15.11 -34.76
N LYS A 161 -7.58 15.52 -35.12
CA LYS A 161 -7.40 16.75 -35.89
C LYS A 161 -8.27 16.61 -37.14
N SER A 162 -9.17 17.54 -37.34
CA SER A 162 -10.00 17.53 -38.54
C SER A 162 -9.11 17.57 -39.79
N MET A 163 -9.55 16.96 -40.87
CA MET A 163 -8.82 17.05 -42.16
C MET A 163 -8.45 18.50 -42.48
N GLN A 164 -9.36 19.44 -42.20
CA GLN A 164 -9.11 20.88 -42.38
C GLN A 164 -7.95 21.39 -41.50
N SER A 165 -7.90 21.02 -40.22
CA SER A 165 -6.79 21.47 -39.35
C SER A 165 -5.45 20.88 -39.77
N LEU A 166 -5.42 19.65 -40.29
CA LEU A 166 -4.22 19.03 -40.84
C LEU A 166 -3.76 19.75 -42.17
N LEU A 167 -4.69 20.14 -43.01
CA LEU A 167 -4.37 20.87 -44.26
C LEU A 167 -3.82 22.26 -43.96
N VAL A 168 -4.40 23.00 -43.00
CA VAL A 168 -3.89 24.32 -42.58
C VAL A 168 -2.50 24.19 -41.94
N GLU A 169 -2.27 23.24 -41.03
CA GLU A 169 -0.95 23.05 -40.38
C GLU A 169 0.16 22.69 -41.39
N ASN A 170 -0.18 22.03 -42.47
CA ASN A 170 0.80 21.60 -43.48
C ASN A 170 0.83 22.56 -44.73
N GLY A 171 0.13 23.68 -44.66
CA GLY A 171 0.23 24.74 -45.68
C GLY A 171 -0.46 24.42 -47.02
N PHE A 172 -1.48 23.55 -47.04
CA PHE A 172 -2.22 23.21 -48.25
C PHE A 172 -3.43 24.12 -48.49
N ILE A 173 -3.91 24.81 -47.48
CA ILE A 173 -4.99 25.81 -47.51
C ILE A 173 -4.79 26.88 -46.46
#